data_3a77efdf8f3b27c919a58dac41aa3cd7
#
_entry.id   3a77efdf8f3b27c919a58dac41aa3cd7
#
_cell.length_a   1.000
_cell.length_b   1.000
_cell.length_c   1.000
_cell.angle_alpha   90.00
_cell.angle_beta   90.00
_cell.angle_gamma   90.00
#
_symmetry.space_group_name_H-M   'P 1'
#
loop_
_entity.id
_entity.type
_entity.pdbx_description
1 polymer ?
#
loop_
_entity_poly.entity_id
_entity_poly.type
_entity_poly.pdbx_seq_one_letter_code
_entity_poly.pdbx_strand_id
1 'polypeptide(L)'
;MWEAVEIGWTKPKEAPANWDEAKIKAANFNSRALNALFSAVTNEEFKKISSTETAKEAWTILQTTYEGTKVVKDLKLQRLTTSFEEIKMKEDELFNEFYAKLKDIVNLAFNLGETIPESKIVRKVLRSLPERFHAKITVIEESKDIEKIPLTKLVGNL
;
A
#
# COMPACT_ATOMS: atom_id res chain seq x y z
N MET A 1 20.90 8.50 -6.04
CA MET A 1 20.18 9.39 -5.08
C MET A 1 19.19 8.59 -4.21
N TRP A 2 18.37 7.71 -4.80
CA TRP A 2 17.43 6.85 -4.05
C TRP A 2 18.12 5.86 -3.11
N GLU A 3 19.27 5.33 -3.47
CA GLU A 3 20.11 4.48 -2.60
C GLU A 3 20.45 5.14 -1.25
N ALA A 4 20.62 6.45 -1.21
CA ALA A 4 20.89 7.16 0.04
C ALA A 4 19.69 7.17 1.00
N VAL A 5 18.46 7.00 0.47
CA VAL A 5 17.23 6.90 1.24
C VAL A 5 17.00 5.46 1.71
N GLU A 6 17.23 4.48 0.86
CA GLU A 6 17.00 3.05 1.17
C GLU A 6 18.11 2.46 2.04
N ILE A 7 19.36 2.55 1.58
CA ILE A 7 20.53 1.98 2.25
C ILE A 7 20.97 2.87 3.40
N GLY A 8 20.94 4.20 3.18
CA GLY A 8 21.41 5.20 4.11
C GLY A 8 22.87 5.54 3.91
N TRP A 9 23.30 6.58 4.61
CA TRP A 9 24.68 7.04 4.66
C TRP A 9 25.10 7.20 6.11
N THR A 10 26.31 6.76 6.45
CA THR A 10 26.89 6.98 7.77
C THR A 10 28.07 7.91 7.62
N LYS A 11 28.05 9.01 8.39
CA LYS A 11 29.15 9.98 8.40
C LYS A 11 30.45 9.31 8.82
N PRO A 12 31.48 9.34 7.96
CA PRO A 12 32.79 8.77 8.34
C PRO A 12 33.35 9.49 9.56
N LYS A 13 34.06 8.75 10.42
CA LYS A 13 34.71 9.32 11.61
C LYS A 13 35.93 10.21 11.28
N GLU A 14 36.46 10.04 10.08
CA GLU A 14 37.61 10.78 9.56
C GLU A 14 37.21 12.21 9.15
N ALA A 15 38.16 13.15 9.23
CA ALA A 15 37.94 14.49 8.73
C ALA A 15 37.64 14.48 7.21
N PRO A 16 36.76 15.36 6.68
CA PRO A 16 36.38 15.41 5.27
C PRO A 16 37.57 15.52 4.30
N ALA A 17 38.66 16.12 4.72
CA ALA A 17 39.89 16.26 3.93
C ALA A 17 40.56 14.89 3.62
N ASN A 18 40.25 13.86 4.39
CA ASN A 18 40.81 12.50 4.26
C ASN A 18 39.84 11.51 3.59
N TRP A 19 38.74 12.01 3.06
CA TRP A 19 37.75 11.13 2.40
C TRP A 19 38.22 10.75 1.01
N ASP A 20 38.07 9.49 0.67
CA ASP A 20 38.22 8.99 -0.70
C ASP A 20 37.03 9.43 -1.58
N GLU A 21 37.17 9.24 -2.89
CA GLU A 21 36.15 9.62 -3.87
C GLU A 21 34.79 8.94 -3.59
N ALA A 22 34.78 7.71 -3.12
CA ALA A 22 33.57 6.98 -2.81
C ALA A 22 32.82 7.59 -1.61
N LYS A 23 33.54 7.98 -0.55
CA LYS A 23 32.97 8.64 0.62
C LYS A 23 32.42 10.01 0.27
N ILE A 24 33.14 10.79 -0.56
CA ILE A 24 32.69 12.11 -1.04
C ILE A 24 31.41 11.95 -1.89
N LYS A 25 31.37 10.99 -2.80
CA LYS A 25 30.23 10.71 -3.62
C LYS A 25 28.99 10.31 -2.80
N ALA A 26 29.17 9.43 -1.81
CA ALA A 26 28.10 9.02 -0.90
C ALA A 26 27.57 10.19 -0.06
N ALA A 27 28.43 11.05 0.48
CA ALA A 27 28.03 12.26 1.20
C ALA A 27 27.26 13.24 0.31
N ASN A 28 27.70 13.43 -0.94
CA ASN A 28 27.00 14.26 -1.91
C ASN A 28 25.61 13.70 -2.24
N PHE A 29 25.46 12.38 -2.39
CA PHE A 29 24.15 11.76 -2.60
C PHE A 29 23.24 11.95 -1.40
N ASN A 30 23.74 11.81 -0.18
CA ASN A 30 22.98 12.07 1.02
C ASN A 30 22.49 13.53 1.08
N SER A 31 23.38 14.48 0.86
CA SER A 31 23.05 15.93 0.88
C SER A 31 22.01 16.29 -0.19
N ARG A 32 22.16 15.76 -1.38
CA ARG A 32 21.19 15.99 -2.48
C ARG A 32 19.82 15.38 -2.17
N ALA A 33 19.79 14.19 -1.58
CA ALA A 33 18.56 13.54 -1.17
C ALA A 33 17.86 14.31 -0.03
N LEU A 34 18.61 14.74 0.98
CA LEU A 34 18.09 15.62 2.06
C LEU A 34 17.49 16.91 1.50
N ASN A 35 18.23 17.62 0.66
CA ASN A 35 17.72 18.85 0.05
C ASN A 35 16.45 18.64 -0.76
N ALA A 36 16.36 17.52 -1.49
CA ALA A 36 15.15 17.17 -2.23
C ALA A 36 13.95 16.93 -1.29
N LEU A 37 14.17 16.21 -0.16
CA LEU A 37 13.13 16.00 0.85
C LEU A 37 12.70 17.32 1.48
N PHE A 38 13.65 18.16 1.91
CA PHE A 38 13.36 19.45 2.52
C PHE A 38 12.59 20.39 1.60
N SER A 39 12.84 20.34 0.28
CA SER A 39 12.15 21.17 -0.69
C SER A 39 10.76 20.65 -1.07
N ALA A 40 10.48 19.38 -0.81
CA ALA A 40 9.24 18.72 -1.23
C ALA A 40 8.15 18.67 -0.15
N VAL A 41 8.49 19.04 1.09
CA VAL A 41 7.60 18.92 2.25
C VAL A 41 7.03 20.27 2.68
N THR A 42 5.93 20.25 3.43
CA THR A 42 5.36 21.46 4.06
C THR A 42 6.22 21.96 5.20
N ASN A 43 6.00 23.21 5.64
CA ASN A 43 6.74 23.79 6.78
C ASN A 43 6.57 22.98 8.08
N GLU A 44 5.42 22.36 8.28
CA GLU A 44 5.16 21.54 9.47
C GLU A 44 5.96 20.23 9.44
N GLU A 45 6.06 19.62 8.27
CA GLU A 45 6.85 18.42 8.05
C GLU A 45 8.34 18.71 8.11
N PHE A 46 8.77 19.81 7.50
CA PHE A 46 10.15 20.25 7.57
C PHE A 46 10.64 20.38 9.01
N LYS A 47 9.85 20.95 9.92
CA LYS A 47 10.20 21.05 11.35
C LYS A 47 10.52 19.70 11.99
N LYS A 48 9.88 18.61 11.52
CA LYS A 48 10.11 17.26 12.06
C LYS A 48 11.41 16.64 11.57
N ILE A 49 11.87 17.01 10.37
CA ILE A 49 13.05 16.42 9.73
C ILE A 49 14.25 17.36 9.66
N SER A 50 14.10 18.64 9.99
CA SER A 50 15.16 19.66 9.85
C SER A 50 16.44 19.38 10.66
N SER A 51 16.34 18.58 11.72
CA SER A 51 17.47 18.18 12.57
C SER A 51 18.17 16.89 12.13
N THR A 52 17.68 16.23 11.07
CA THR A 52 18.27 14.97 10.62
C THR A 52 19.54 15.21 9.80
N GLU A 53 20.54 14.34 9.98
CA GLU A 53 21.80 14.40 9.23
C GLU A 53 21.77 13.51 7.98
N THR A 54 20.83 12.55 7.91
CA THR A 54 20.77 11.60 6.80
C THR A 54 19.40 11.60 6.11
N ALA A 55 19.41 11.40 4.80
CA ALA A 55 18.20 11.29 4.01
C ALA A 55 17.34 10.09 4.43
N LYS A 56 17.96 9.00 4.86
CA LYS A 56 17.24 7.81 5.38
C LYS A 56 16.48 8.13 6.66
N GLU A 57 17.10 8.84 7.58
CA GLU A 57 16.45 9.24 8.84
C GLU A 57 15.26 10.17 8.56
N ALA A 58 15.48 11.22 7.74
CA ALA A 58 14.40 12.13 7.33
C ALA A 58 13.23 11.38 6.68
N TRP A 59 13.53 10.45 5.76
CA TRP A 59 12.53 9.62 5.10
C TRP A 59 11.78 8.72 6.09
N THR A 60 12.49 8.09 7.02
CA THR A 60 11.87 7.23 8.04
C THR A 60 10.90 8.01 8.93
N ILE A 61 11.24 9.24 9.31
CA ILE A 61 10.36 10.12 10.09
C ILE A 61 9.10 10.47 9.29
N LEU A 62 9.25 10.85 8.01
CA LEU A 62 8.13 11.14 7.13
C LEU A 62 7.25 9.90 6.93
N GLN A 63 7.86 8.77 6.61
CA GLN A 63 7.15 7.51 6.40
C GLN A 63 6.36 7.12 7.65
N THR A 64 6.97 7.20 8.84
CA THR A 64 6.29 6.92 10.11
C THR A 64 5.14 7.90 10.37
N THR A 65 5.31 9.15 9.97
CA THR A 65 4.28 10.19 10.14
C THR A 65 3.05 9.89 9.27
N TYR A 66 3.23 9.46 8.03
CA TYR A 66 2.14 9.24 7.08
C TYR A 66 1.58 7.82 7.09
N GLU A 67 2.43 6.82 7.19
CA GLU A 67 2.03 5.42 7.11
C GLU A 67 1.79 4.79 8.50
N GLY A 68 2.30 5.44 9.54
CA GLY A 68 2.32 4.91 10.91
C GLY A 68 3.44 3.89 11.13
N THR A 69 3.55 3.43 12.36
CA THR A 69 4.47 2.36 12.73
C THR A 69 4.05 1.03 12.12
N LYS A 70 4.95 0.06 12.04
CA LYS A 70 4.64 -1.31 11.61
C LYS A 70 3.43 -1.87 12.37
N VAL A 71 3.38 -1.66 13.69
CA VAL A 71 2.25 -2.11 14.53
C VAL A 71 0.92 -1.51 14.07
N VAL A 72 0.90 -0.21 13.75
CA VAL A 72 -0.32 0.46 13.27
C VAL A 72 -0.72 -0.06 11.89
N LYS A 73 0.23 -0.32 11.00
CA LYS A 73 -0.03 -0.95 9.69
C LYS A 73 -0.63 -2.34 9.86
N ASP A 74 -0.02 -3.17 10.70
CA ASP A 74 -0.48 -4.54 10.98
C ASP A 74 -1.91 -4.55 11.54
N LEU A 75 -2.22 -3.64 12.47
CA LEU A 75 -3.58 -3.47 13.01
C LEU A 75 -4.58 -3.01 11.94
N LYS A 76 -4.19 -2.08 11.05
CA LYS A 76 -5.04 -1.66 9.92
C LYS A 76 -5.29 -2.81 8.96
N LEU A 77 -4.25 -3.59 8.61
CA LEU A 77 -4.38 -4.77 7.75
C LEU A 77 -5.29 -5.83 8.38
N GLN A 78 -5.16 -6.09 9.66
CA GLN A 78 -6.04 -7.01 10.38
C GLN A 78 -7.51 -6.57 10.30
N ARG A 79 -7.79 -5.29 10.51
CA ARG A 79 -9.16 -4.73 10.36
C ARG A 79 -9.67 -4.87 8.93
N LEU A 80 -8.84 -4.58 7.92
CA LEU A 80 -9.22 -4.74 6.52
C LEU A 80 -9.48 -6.21 6.16
N THR A 81 -8.69 -7.14 6.68
CA THR A 81 -8.92 -8.58 6.52
C THR A 81 -10.27 -8.98 7.12
N THR A 82 -10.57 -8.55 8.34
CA THR A 82 -11.88 -8.79 8.97
C THR A 82 -13.01 -8.18 8.13
N SER A 83 -12.87 -6.93 7.69
CA SER A 83 -13.88 -6.27 6.83
C SER A 83 -14.06 -7.01 5.51
N PHE A 84 -12.99 -7.51 4.90
CA PHE A 84 -13.05 -8.33 3.70
C PHE A 84 -13.78 -9.67 3.94
N GLU A 85 -13.55 -10.31 5.09
CA GLU A 85 -14.23 -11.57 5.43
C GLU A 85 -15.73 -11.36 5.74
N GLU A 86 -16.09 -10.25 6.36
CA GLU A 86 -17.46 -9.96 6.81
C GLU A 86 -18.34 -9.30 5.76
N ILE A 87 -17.75 -8.58 4.78
CA ILE A 87 -18.54 -7.86 3.79
C ILE A 87 -19.47 -8.79 3.02
N LYS A 88 -20.76 -8.44 2.99
CA LYS A 88 -21.80 -9.11 2.22
C LYS A 88 -22.71 -8.05 1.58
N MET A 89 -23.21 -8.38 0.40
CA MET A 89 -24.23 -7.58 -0.27
C MET A 89 -25.56 -7.72 0.45
N LYS A 90 -26.25 -6.62 0.69
CA LYS A 90 -27.59 -6.61 1.30
C LYS A 90 -28.64 -6.95 0.23
N GLU A 91 -29.84 -7.37 0.68
CA GLU A 91 -30.93 -7.74 -0.23
C GLU A 91 -31.42 -6.57 -1.10
N ASP A 92 -31.40 -5.36 -0.58
CA ASP A 92 -31.84 -4.12 -1.24
C ASP A 92 -30.69 -3.31 -1.87
N GLU A 93 -29.45 -3.79 -1.72
CA GLU A 93 -28.26 -3.11 -2.22
C GLU A 93 -28.05 -3.34 -3.71
N LEU A 94 -27.56 -2.33 -4.43
CA LEU A 94 -27.12 -2.50 -5.81
C LEU A 94 -25.74 -3.17 -5.86
N PHE A 95 -25.54 -4.04 -6.85
CA PHE A 95 -24.25 -4.72 -7.03
C PHE A 95 -23.06 -3.76 -7.13
N ASN A 96 -23.22 -2.66 -7.86
CA ASN A 96 -22.16 -1.66 -8.01
C ASN A 96 -21.77 -1.00 -6.68
N GLU A 97 -22.71 -0.79 -5.76
CA GLU A 97 -22.45 -0.21 -4.44
C GLU A 97 -21.68 -1.21 -3.55
N PHE A 98 -22.10 -2.46 -3.53
CA PHE A 98 -21.38 -3.52 -2.85
C PHE A 98 -19.97 -3.69 -3.41
N TYR A 99 -19.83 -3.75 -4.74
CA TYR A 99 -18.53 -3.93 -5.40
C TYR A 99 -17.58 -2.76 -5.15
N ALA A 100 -18.09 -1.53 -5.13
CA ALA A 100 -17.31 -0.35 -4.77
C ALA A 100 -16.71 -0.47 -3.37
N LYS A 101 -17.51 -0.86 -2.36
CA LYS A 101 -17.03 -1.09 -0.99
C LYS A 101 -15.96 -2.19 -0.92
N LEU A 102 -16.16 -3.30 -1.64
CA LEU A 102 -15.19 -4.38 -1.70
C LEU A 102 -13.87 -3.91 -2.32
N LYS A 103 -13.95 -3.14 -3.42
CA LYS A 103 -12.80 -2.57 -4.10
C LYS A 103 -12.03 -1.59 -3.22
N ASP A 104 -12.71 -0.78 -2.42
CA ASP A 104 -12.07 0.12 -1.46
C ASP A 104 -11.25 -0.65 -0.43
N ILE A 105 -11.77 -1.75 0.11
CA ILE A 105 -11.03 -2.61 1.05
C ILE A 105 -9.77 -3.18 0.36
N VAL A 106 -9.89 -3.67 -0.87
CA VAL A 106 -8.77 -4.23 -1.65
C VAL A 106 -7.70 -3.17 -1.91
N ASN A 107 -8.11 -1.97 -2.32
CA ASN A 107 -7.19 -0.86 -2.58
C ASN A 107 -6.48 -0.38 -1.30
N LEU A 108 -7.19 -0.30 -0.18
CA LEU A 108 -6.59 0.07 1.10
C LEU A 108 -5.58 -0.98 1.58
N ALA A 109 -5.87 -2.27 1.41
CA ALA A 109 -4.91 -3.35 1.71
C ALA A 109 -3.66 -3.25 0.82
N PHE A 110 -3.84 -3.01 -0.48
CA PHE A 110 -2.74 -2.80 -1.42
C PHE A 110 -1.84 -1.61 -1.01
N ASN A 111 -2.43 -0.49 -0.63
CA ASN A 111 -1.69 0.69 -0.16
C ASN A 111 -0.88 0.42 1.12
N LEU A 112 -1.29 -0.55 1.92
CA LEU A 112 -0.55 -1.02 3.09
C LEU A 112 0.45 -2.15 2.77
N GLY A 113 0.64 -2.49 1.49
CA GLY A 113 1.59 -3.50 1.02
C GLY A 113 1.04 -4.93 0.98
N GLU A 114 -0.27 -5.13 1.17
CA GLU A 114 -0.91 -6.44 1.10
C GLU A 114 -1.71 -6.57 -0.20
N THR A 115 -1.35 -7.52 -1.04
CA THR A 115 -2.04 -7.79 -2.31
C THR A 115 -3.02 -8.94 -2.14
N ILE A 116 -4.31 -8.67 -2.34
CA ILE A 116 -5.35 -9.70 -2.34
C ILE A 116 -5.45 -10.28 -3.76
N PRO A 117 -5.21 -11.60 -3.96
CA PRO A 117 -5.28 -12.23 -5.28
C PRO A 117 -6.67 -12.08 -5.91
N GLU A 118 -6.72 -11.88 -7.23
CA GLU A 118 -7.97 -11.73 -7.98
C GLU A 118 -8.92 -12.92 -7.78
N SER A 119 -8.39 -14.15 -7.75
CA SER A 119 -9.16 -15.36 -7.46
C SER A 119 -9.86 -15.31 -6.09
N LYS A 120 -9.21 -14.73 -5.07
CA LYS A 120 -9.81 -14.55 -3.74
C LYS A 120 -10.93 -13.50 -3.78
N ILE A 121 -10.78 -12.45 -4.58
CA ILE A 121 -11.81 -11.42 -4.78
C ILE A 121 -13.02 -12.01 -5.51
N VAL A 122 -12.81 -12.77 -6.60
CA VAL A 122 -13.88 -13.46 -7.34
C VAL A 122 -14.69 -14.37 -6.43
N ARG A 123 -14.02 -15.23 -5.65
CA ARG A 123 -14.70 -16.12 -4.69
C ARG A 123 -15.47 -15.32 -3.64
N LYS A 124 -14.92 -14.21 -3.18
CA LYS A 124 -15.59 -13.36 -2.21
C LYS A 124 -16.85 -12.72 -2.79
N VAL A 125 -16.79 -12.19 -4.01
CA VAL A 125 -17.97 -11.65 -4.69
C VAL A 125 -19.08 -12.71 -4.75
N LEU A 126 -18.78 -13.89 -5.30
CA LEU A 126 -19.79 -14.95 -5.46
C LEU A 126 -20.44 -15.38 -4.14
N ARG A 127 -19.66 -15.53 -3.07
CA ARG A 127 -20.14 -15.90 -1.72
C ARG A 127 -20.89 -14.79 -1.00
N SER A 128 -20.76 -13.56 -1.45
CA SER A 128 -21.34 -12.38 -0.80
C SER A 128 -22.66 -11.93 -1.43
N LEU A 129 -23.05 -12.53 -2.57
CA LEU A 129 -24.26 -12.17 -3.28
C LEU A 129 -25.49 -12.74 -2.57
N PRO A 130 -26.61 -11.99 -2.49
CA PRO A 130 -27.87 -12.45 -1.95
C PRO A 130 -28.57 -13.48 -2.87
N GLU A 131 -29.60 -14.16 -2.34
CA GLU A 131 -30.28 -15.26 -2.98
C GLU A 131 -30.83 -14.93 -4.36
N ARG A 132 -31.23 -13.68 -4.61
CA ARG A 132 -31.71 -13.22 -5.94
C ARG A 132 -30.69 -13.42 -7.08
N PHE A 133 -29.41 -13.59 -6.77
CA PHE A 133 -28.35 -13.87 -7.74
C PHE A 133 -28.06 -15.37 -7.91
N HIS A 134 -28.73 -16.25 -7.15
CA HIS A 134 -28.40 -17.67 -7.10
C HIS A 134 -28.38 -18.32 -8.50
N ALA A 135 -29.37 -18.04 -9.35
CA ALA A 135 -29.42 -18.58 -10.73
C ALA A 135 -28.21 -18.16 -11.56
N LYS A 136 -27.75 -16.89 -11.43
CA LYS A 136 -26.55 -16.39 -12.13
C LYS A 136 -25.28 -17.03 -11.58
N ILE A 137 -25.18 -17.21 -10.25
CA ILE A 137 -24.04 -17.86 -9.59
C ILE A 137 -23.90 -19.29 -10.11
N THR A 138 -25.00 -20.07 -10.13
CA THR A 138 -24.99 -21.45 -10.61
C THR A 138 -24.46 -21.55 -12.05
N VAL A 139 -24.92 -20.69 -12.95
CA VAL A 139 -24.44 -20.66 -14.35
C VAL A 139 -22.93 -20.34 -14.42
N ILE A 140 -22.45 -19.44 -13.57
CA ILE A 140 -21.04 -19.10 -13.51
C ILE A 140 -20.21 -20.26 -12.96
N GLU A 141 -20.68 -20.94 -11.91
CA GLU A 141 -20.01 -22.07 -11.28
C GLU A 141 -19.96 -23.31 -12.20
N GLU A 142 -20.99 -23.53 -12.99
CA GLU A 142 -21.05 -24.62 -13.98
C GLU A 142 -20.12 -24.37 -15.19
N SER A 143 -19.75 -23.12 -15.49
CA SER A 143 -18.97 -22.76 -16.66
C SER A 143 -17.47 -23.11 -16.59
N LYS A 144 -17.04 -23.97 -15.67
CA LYS A 144 -15.65 -24.45 -15.46
C LYS A 144 -14.60 -23.36 -15.16
N ASP A 145 -13.86 -23.51 -14.06
CA ASP A 145 -12.74 -22.66 -13.65
C ASP A 145 -13.11 -21.24 -13.16
N ILE A 146 -13.84 -21.15 -12.05
CA ILE A 146 -14.07 -19.91 -11.30
C ILE A 146 -12.74 -19.16 -11.07
N GLU A 147 -11.63 -19.90 -10.91
CA GLU A 147 -10.30 -19.33 -10.67
C GLU A 147 -9.71 -18.60 -11.88
N LYS A 148 -10.21 -18.88 -13.08
CA LYS A 148 -9.76 -18.26 -14.34
C LYS A 148 -10.72 -17.20 -14.87
N ILE A 149 -11.83 -16.93 -14.17
CA ILE A 149 -12.76 -15.88 -14.59
C ILE A 149 -12.14 -14.53 -14.25
N PRO A 150 -11.83 -13.66 -15.24
CA PRO A 150 -11.40 -12.31 -14.95
C PRO A 150 -12.49 -11.56 -14.17
N LEU A 151 -12.09 -10.84 -13.14
CA LEU A 151 -13.00 -10.06 -12.30
C LEU A 151 -13.87 -9.09 -13.11
N THR A 152 -13.30 -8.49 -14.15
CA THR A 152 -14.02 -7.60 -15.08
C THR A 152 -15.16 -8.30 -15.81
N LYS A 153 -14.98 -9.58 -16.20
CA LYS A 153 -16.00 -10.38 -16.85
C LYS A 153 -17.09 -10.79 -15.87
N LEU A 154 -16.70 -11.14 -14.64
CA LEU A 154 -17.65 -11.44 -13.57
C LEU A 154 -18.56 -10.24 -13.28
N VAL A 155 -17.98 -9.07 -13.09
CA VAL A 155 -18.71 -7.82 -12.79
C VAL A 155 -19.64 -7.42 -13.92
N GLY A 156 -19.25 -7.66 -15.19
CA GLY A 156 -20.10 -7.36 -16.35
C GLY A 156 -21.28 -8.31 -16.53
N ASN A 157 -21.28 -9.48 -15.87
CA ASN A 157 -22.34 -10.49 -15.96
C ASN A 157 -23.32 -10.44 -14.77
N LEU A 158 -23.03 -9.70 -13.74
CA LEU A 158 -23.85 -9.54 -12.53
C LEU A 158 -24.74 -8.30 -12.60
#